data_9e4a3cb6bcba6b8e93ce75a4149d4a33
#
_entry.id   9e4a3cb6bcba6b8e93ce75a4149d4a33
#
_cell.length_a   1.000
_cell.length_b   1.000
_cell.length_c   1.000
_cell.angle_alpha   90.00
_cell.angle_beta   90.00
_cell.angle_gamma   90.00
#
_symmetry.space_group_name_H-M   'P 1'
#
loop_
_entity.id
_entity.type
_entity.pdbx_description
1 polymer ?
#
loop_
_entity_poly.entity_id
_entity_poly.type
_entity_poly.pdbx_seq_one_letter_code
_entity_poly.pdbx_strand_id
1 'polypeptide(L)'
;MNYHTAPRQTTENQTIHPDDQTIITSQPMPGESNTLATFPDGWAECMLTGYVKKQILATPGFPHPIERTKEPMFRISQTPDRGLGMFATRGMKTGDLILDERPMMVAPVLSDPRTIVFPENFTEDQVLQAAIYEYEKTLGFCFRRMPKENQQAFMGLTNCHQRDGSGTLFGIIRTNGYEVEGLKDKNAQEPFGIYTAVWDKLSRLNHSCSPNVCRKWNTASFSMQIRAARDIEEGEELTTAYCAILNPAAKRQTDLAAYDFRCTCAACSDPSISDVKREGFSRRPVLVSPLVSKAKAKGDWLDPALKMLADMEEEGVQASLYYKATLYQLVMACVYMADKDRTLMYGRKLAAISRARGESMDATFTSGKKLKRLPQWGLYRRQAGLQVYR
;
A
#
# COMPACT_ATOMS: atom_id res chain seq x y z
N MET A 1 18.04 28.64 22.49
CA MET A 1 17.17 29.26 21.48
C MET A 1 15.74 29.18 21.98
N ASN A 2 15.08 30.30 22.23
CA ASN A 2 13.69 30.33 22.67
C ASN A 2 12.81 30.63 21.46
N TYR A 3 12.35 29.59 20.77
CA TYR A 3 11.27 29.73 19.79
C TYR A 3 9.99 29.16 20.40
N HIS A 4 8.90 29.88 20.23
CA HIS A 4 7.60 29.47 20.73
C HIS A 4 7.00 28.44 19.76
N THR A 5 6.91 27.20 20.21
CA THR A 5 6.08 26.19 19.51
C THR A 5 4.62 26.39 19.91
N ALA A 6 3.72 26.25 18.93
CA ALA A 6 2.29 26.24 19.25
C ALA A 6 2.00 25.18 20.32
N PRO A 7 1.16 25.48 21.34
CA PRO A 7 0.87 24.53 22.40
C PRO A 7 0.24 23.27 21.83
N ARG A 8 0.88 22.13 22.07
CA ARG A 8 0.39 20.81 21.65
C ARG A 8 -0.25 20.15 22.84
N GLN A 9 -1.54 19.89 22.76
CA GLN A 9 -2.27 19.20 23.82
C GLN A 9 -2.17 17.70 23.64
N THR A 10 -1.86 16.99 24.71
CA THR A 10 -1.96 15.55 24.81
C THR A 10 -3.27 15.23 25.51
N THR A 11 -4.26 14.69 24.79
CA THR A 11 -5.56 14.37 25.38
C THR A 11 -6.02 13.00 24.92
N GLU A 12 -6.28 12.12 25.90
CA GLU A 12 -6.76 10.76 25.63
C GLU A 12 -8.29 10.72 25.53
N ASN A 13 -8.99 11.54 26.31
CA ASN A 13 -10.42 11.44 26.49
C ASN A 13 -11.26 12.47 25.73
N GLN A 14 -10.67 13.46 25.07
CA GLN A 14 -11.43 14.40 24.28
C GLN A 14 -11.71 13.82 22.89
N THR A 15 -12.97 13.77 22.49
CA THR A 15 -13.42 13.32 21.18
C THR A 15 -13.42 14.45 20.14
N ILE A 16 -13.44 15.70 20.60
CA ILE A 16 -13.55 16.89 19.73
C ILE A 16 -12.35 17.80 19.95
N HIS A 17 -11.64 18.12 18.87
CA HIS A 17 -10.55 19.07 18.82
C HIS A 17 -10.76 20.03 17.66
N PRO A 18 -10.21 21.26 17.68
CA PRO A 18 -10.11 22.10 16.49
C PRO A 18 -9.45 21.35 15.34
N ASP A 19 -9.91 21.59 14.12
CA ASP A 19 -9.47 20.83 12.94
C ASP A 19 -7.97 21.00 12.66
N ASP A 20 -7.44 22.19 12.90
CA ASP A 20 -6.03 22.56 12.69
C ASP A 20 -5.12 22.21 13.87
N GLN A 21 -5.67 21.77 15.00
CA GLN A 21 -4.88 21.43 16.17
C GLN A 21 -4.17 20.10 16.00
N THR A 22 -2.84 20.09 16.10
CA THR A 22 -2.04 18.86 16.20
C THR A 22 -2.18 18.26 17.60
N ILE A 23 -2.57 17.00 17.68
CA ILE A 23 -2.80 16.24 18.90
C ILE A 23 -1.99 14.95 18.92
N ILE A 24 -1.60 14.52 20.09
CA ILE A 24 -1.04 13.19 20.33
C ILE A 24 -2.12 12.34 20.99
N THR A 25 -2.44 11.21 20.38
CA THR A 25 -3.57 10.36 20.77
C THR A 25 -3.27 8.90 20.39
N SER A 26 -3.93 7.95 21.07
CA SER A 26 -3.88 6.53 20.70
C SER A 26 -5.07 6.15 19.80
N GLN A 27 -4.86 5.28 18.81
CA GLN A 27 -5.92 4.82 17.90
C GLN A 27 -5.78 3.32 17.56
N PRO A 28 -6.87 2.54 17.66
CA PRO A 28 -8.10 2.93 18.36
C PRO A 28 -7.79 3.22 19.83
N MET A 29 -8.60 4.04 20.48
CA MET A 29 -8.35 4.38 21.89
C MET A 29 -8.53 3.13 22.74
N PRO A 30 -7.51 2.72 23.49
CA PRO A 30 -7.69 1.70 24.50
C PRO A 30 -8.61 2.25 25.62
N GLY A 31 -9.45 1.41 26.19
CA GLY A 31 -10.28 1.78 27.34
C GLY A 31 -9.43 2.19 28.56
N GLU A 32 -10.06 2.63 29.64
CA GLU A 32 -9.39 3.16 30.86
C GLU A 32 -8.37 2.20 31.51
N SER A 33 -8.43 0.90 31.19
CA SER A 33 -7.50 -0.13 31.68
C SER A 33 -6.47 -0.58 30.65
N ASN A 34 -5.77 0.31 30.05
CA ASN A 34 -4.72 0.21 29.00
C ASN A 34 -3.78 -1.01 29.09
N THR A 35 -4.27 -2.22 29.03
CA THR A 35 -3.46 -3.42 28.99
C THR A 35 -3.63 -4.15 27.65
N LEU A 36 -2.57 -4.74 27.13
CA LEU A 36 -2.64 -5.64 25.97
C LEU A 36 -3.62 -6.80 26.17
N ALA A 37 -3.88 -7.19 27.43
CA ALA A 37 -4.89 -8.21 27.77
C ALA A 37 -6.32 -7.75 27.49
N THR A 38 -6.63 -6.47 27.70
CA THR A 38 -7.95 -5.87 27.42
C THR A 38 -8.07 -5.34 26.00
N PHE A 39 -6.94 -5.14 25.33
CA PHE A 39 -6.87 -4.67 23.93
C PHE A 39 -5.91 -5.54 23.12
N PRO A 40 -6.30 -6.81 22.83
CA PRO A 40 -5.38 -7.83 22.30
C PRO A 40 -4.81 -7.52 20.92
N ASP A 41 -5.46 -6.64 20.15
CA ASP A 41 -5.00 -6.21 18.84
C ASP A 41 -4.03 -5.02 18.91
N GLY A 42 -3.76 -4.48 20.12
CA GLY A 42 -2.93 -3.32 20.32
C GLY A 42 -3.56 -2.03 19.77
N TRP A 43 -2.79 -0.96 19.83
CA TRP A 43 -3.14 0.38 19.31
C TRP A 43 -1.89 1.07 18.77
N ALA A 44 -2.10 2.12 17.97
CA ALA A 44 -1.05 3.00 17.49
C ALA A 44 -0.97 4.27 18.32
N GLU A 45 0.22 4.75 18.62
CA GLU A 45 0.41 6.11 19.09
C GLU A 45 0.47 7.06 17.89
N CYS A 46 -0.34 8.09 17.90
CA CYS A 46 -0.60 8.91 16.74
C CYS A 46 -0.33 10.39 17.00
N MET A 47 0.30 11.04 16.03
CA MET A 47 0.34 12.48 15.90
C MET A 47 -0.60 12.86 14.75
N LEU A 48 -1.77 13.41 15.07
CA LEU A 48 -2.85 13.70 14.12
C LEU A 48 -3.29 15.15 14.24
N THR A 49 -3.96 15.68 13.21
CA THR A 49 -4.79 16.88 13.38
C THR A 49 -6.18 16.50 13.91
N GLY A 50 -6.87 17.46 14.53
CA GLY A 50 -8.25 17.26 14.99
C GLY A 50 -9.16 16.85 13.84
N TYR A 51 -8.94 17.38 12.63
CA TYR A 51 -9.66 17.00 11.42
C TYR A 51 -9.51 15.50 11.10
N VAL A 52 -8.29 14.99 11.06
CA VAL A 52 -8.02 13.58 10.75
C VAL A 52 -8.57 12.65 11.83
N LYS A 53 -8.45 13.04 13.12
CA LYS A 53 -9.08 12.27 14.21
C LYS A 53 -10.60 12.16 14.04
N LYS A 54 -11.29 13.25 13.67
CA LYS A 54 -12.73 13.23 13.38
C LYS A 54 -13.05 12.27 12.23
N GLN A 55 -12.25 12.26 11.16
CA GLN A 55 -12.44 11.34 10.03
C GLN A 55 -12.31 9.88 10.47
N ILE A 56 -11.31 9.55 11.30
CA ILE A 56 -11.12 8.20 11.83
C ILE A 56 -12.36 7.78 12.63
N LEU A 57 -12.80 8.61 13.57
CA LEU A 57 -13.96 8.32 14.43
C LEU A 57 -15.28 8.24 13.65
N ALA A 58 -15.40 8.95 12.52
CA ALA A 58 -16.57 8.92 11.64
C ALA A 58 -16.55 7.75 10.65
N THR A 59 -15.46 6.97 10.59
CA THR A 59 -15.35 5.83 9.66
C THR A 59 -16.34 4.73 10.05
N PRO A 60 -17.23 4.29 9.14
CA PRO A 60 -18.17 3.22 9.45
C PRO A 60 -17.46 1.94 9.91
N GLY A 61 -17.88 1.40 11.05
CA GLY A 61 -17.33 0.19 11.64
C GLY A 61 -16.06 0.40 12.48
N PHE A 62 -15.55 1.61 12.61
CA PHE A 62 -14.43 1.89 13.52
C PHE A 62 -14.91 1.88 14.99
N PRO A 63 -14.16 1.25 15.94
CA PRO A 63 -12.99 0.41 15.73
C PRO A 63 -13.37 -1.05 15.43
N HIS A 64 -12.94 -1.57 14.27
CA HIS A 64 -13.13 -2.97 13.90
C HIS A 64 -11.93 -3.81 14.36
N PRO A 65 -12.10 -5.08 14.81
CA PRO A 65 -10.99 -6.00 15.04
C PRO A 65 -10.16 -6.23 13.78
N ILE A 66 -8.86 -6.52 13.95
CA ILE A 66 -8.03 -6.96 12.82
C ILE A 66 -8.43 -8.36 12.35
N GLU A 67 -8.22 -8.63 11.06
CA GLU A 67 -8.45 -9.95 10.47
C GLU A 67 -7.27 -10.89 10.84
N ARG A 68 -7.57 -12.06 11.40
CA ARG A 68 -6.55 -13.02 11.82
C ARG A 68 -6.51 -14.25 10.91
N THR A 69 -5.32 -14.67 10.52
CA THR A 69 -5.12 -15.95 9.85
C THR A 69 -5.24 -17.09 10.86
N LYS A 70 -5.76 -18.25 10.43
CA LYS A 70 -5.89 -19.43 11.29
C LYS A 70 -4.53 -19.98 11.73
N GLU A 71 -3.53 -19.84 10.86
CA GLU A 71 -2.19 -20.35 11.07
C GLU A 71 -1.17 -19.29 10.64
N PRO A 72 0.06 -19.32 11.17
CA PRO A 72 1.10 -18.39 10.75
C PRO A 72 1.38 -18.53 9.25
N MET A 73 1.29 -17.42 8.52
CA MET A 73 1.53 -17.37 7.07
C MET A 73 2.98 -17.01 6.74
N PHE A 74 3.73 -16.52 7.69
CA PHE A 74 5.12 -16.06 7.50
C PHE A 74 5.97 -16.28 8.75
N ARG A 75 7.28 -16.21 8.56
CA ARG A 75 8.30 -16.09 9.60
C ARG A 75 9.24 -14.95 9.26
N ILE A 76 9.85 -14.34 10.26
CA ILE A 76 10.92 -13.35 10.10
C ILE A 76 12.25 -14.06 10.29
N SER A 77 13.19 -13.86 9.35
CA SER A 77 14.50 -14.48 9.35
C SER A 77 15.55 -13.56 8.74
N GLN A 78 16.82 -13.85 9.02
CA GLN A 78 17.94 -13.17 8.35
C GLN A 78 17.92 -13.45 6.85
N THR A 79 18.19 -12.41 6.06
CA THR A 79 18.56 -12.51 4.65
C THR A 79 20.07 -12.45 4.50
N PRO A 80 20.64 -12.88 3.38
CA PRO A 80 22.10 -12.84 3.19
C PRO A 80 22.71 -11.45 3.25
N ASP A 81 21.98 -10.42 2.80
CA ASP A 81 22.51 -9.09 2.50
C ASP A 81 21.61 -7.90 2.89
N ARG A 82 20.37 -8.17 3.38
CA ARG A 82 19.34 -7.12 3.63
C ARG A 82 18.82 -7.12 5.06
N GLY A 83 19.55 -7.72 6.00
CA GLY A 83 19.13 -7.86 7.38
C GLY A 83 17.94 -8.82 7.54
N LEU A 84 16.91 -8.43 8.27
CA LEU A 84 15.72 -9.26 8.45
C LEU A 84 14.79 -9.16 7.24
N GLY A 85 14.16 -10.28 6.88
CA GLY A 85 13.11 -10.38 5.87
C GLY A 85 11.96 -11.25 6.33
N MET A 86 10.85 -11.15 5.64
CA MET A 86 9.65 -11.94 5.89
C MET A 86 9.56 -13.07 4.85
N PHE A 87 9.35 -14.31 5.29
CA PHE A 87 9.35 -15.50 4.43
C PHE A 87 8.06 -16.30 4.61
N ALA A 88 7.49 -16.78 3.52
CA ALA A 88 6.31 -17.63 3.52
C ALA A 88 6.56 -18.93 4.29
N THR A 89 5.61 -19.34 5.15
CA THR A 89 5.67 -20.63 5.89
C THR A 89 4.89 -21.74 5.19
N ARG A 90 4.20 -21.40 4.10
CA ARG A 90 3.40 -22.29 3.27
C ARG A 90 3.12 -21.69 1.90
N GLY A 91 2.68 -22.49 0.96
CA GLY A 91 2.14 -22.02 -0.32
C GLY A 91 0.89 -21.16 -0.11
N MET A 92 0.78 -20.06 -0.84
CA MET A 92 -0.34 -19.12 -0.80
C MET A 92 -0.88 -18.86 -2.19
N LYS A 93 -2.18 -18.60 -2.29
CA LYS A 93 -2.84 -18.22 -3.53
C LYS A 93 -3.06 -16.72 -3.59
N THR A 94 -3.10 -16.18 -4.81
CA THR A 94 -3.41 -14.76 -5.05
C THR A 94 -4.66 -14.34 -4.27
N GLY A 95 -4.53 -13.28 -3.47
CA GLY A 95 -5.60 -12.74 -2.63
C GLY A 95 -5.67 -13.30 -1.21
N ASP A 96 -4.86 -14.31 -0.86
CA ASP A 96 -4.80 -14.81 0.52
C ASP A 96 -4.27 -13.73 1.46
N LEU A 97 -4.88 -13.62 2.64
CA LEU A 97 -4.40 -12.76 3.71
C LEU A 97 -3.13 -13.35 4.30
N ILE A 98 -2.11 -12.53 4.44
CA ILE A 98 -0.83 -12.89 5.05
C ILE A 98 -0.72 -12.29 6.45
N LEU A 99 -1.06 -11.02 6.57
CA LEU A 99 -0.96 -10.25 7.80
C LEU A 99 -2.00 -9.12 7.78
N ASP A 100 -2.62 -8.87 8.92
CA ASP A 100 -3.35 -7.64 9.23
C ASP A 100 -2.76 -7.10 10.54
N GLU A 101 -2.15 -5.92 10.50
CA GLU A 101 -1.36 -5.40 11.62
C GLU A 101 -1.67 -3.93 11.88
N ARG A 102 -1.92 -3.57 13.15
CA ARG A 102 -1.97 -2.18 13.59
C ARG A 102 -0.58 -1.60 13.68
N PRO A 103 -0.37 -0.32 13.28
CA PRO A 103 0.94 0.31 13.40
C PRO A 103 1.31 0.56 14.86
N MET A 104 2.60 0.66 15.13
CA MET A 104 3.11 1.16 16.41
C MET A 104 2.97 2.68 16.50
N MET A 105 3.21 3.37 15.39
CA MET A 105 3.14 4.83 15.30
C MET A 105 2.53 5.28 13.98
N VAL A 106 1.72 6.35 14.05
CA VAL A 106 1.22 7.10 12.88
C VAL A 106 1.57 8.57 13.06
N ALA A 107 2.21 9.17 12.06
CA ALA A 107 2.61 10.57 12.10
C ALA A 107 2.54 11.21 10.71
N PRO A 108 2.47 12.55 10.59
CA PRO A 108 2.62 13.22 9.31
C PRO A 108 3.95 12.87 8.65
N VAL A 109 3.98 12.73 7.33
CA VAL A 109 5.25 12.52 6.58
C VAL A 109 6.21 13.68 6.82
N LEU A 110 5.66 14.88 6.87
CA LEU A 110 6.38 16.12 7.18
C LEU A 110 5.57 16.93 8.21
N SER A 111 6.25 17.53 9.17
CA SER A 111 5.64 18.53 10.04
C SER A 111 5.53 19.85 9.28
N ASP A 112 4.36 20.48 9.34
CA ASP A 112 4.17 21.79 8.74
C ASP A 112 4.99 22.84 9.51
N PRO A 113 6.02 23.47 8.90
CA PRO A 113 6.88 24.42 9.58
C PRO A 113 6.12 25.70 10.01
N ARG A 114 4.97 26.00 9.39
CA ARG A 114 4.13 27.16 9.76
C ARG A 114 3.51 27.03 11.15
N THR A 115 3.50 25.83 11.71
CA THR A 115 3.08 25.59 13.10
C THR A 115 4.15 25.98 14.13
N ILE A 116 5.32 26.44 13.67
CA ILE A 116 6.47 26.80 14.49
C ILE A 116 6.85 28.25 14.18
N VAL A 117 7.06 29.06 15.19
CA VAL A 117 7.57 30.42 15.02
C VAL A 117 9.09 30.38 15.12
N PHE A 118 9.76 30.77 14.04
CA PHE A 118 11.22 30.84 13.96
C PHE A 118 11.69 32.30 14.10
N PRO A 119 12.91 32.54 14.63
CA PRO A 119 13.53 33.87 14.60
C PRO A 119 13.68 34.38 13.16
N GLU A 120 13.42 35.66 12.94
CA GLU A 120 13.47 36.30 11.61
C GLU A 120 14.84 36.19 10.92
N ASN A 121 15.91 36.05 11.71
CA ASN A 121 17.28 35.96 11.21
C ASN A 121 17.73 34.51 10.89
N PHE A 122 16.85 33.52 10.95
CA PHE A 122 17.19 32.17 10.57
C PHE A 122 17.31 32.06 9.05
N THR A 123 18.36 31.37 8.60
CA THR A 123 18.46 30.91 7.21
C THR A 123 17.48 29.77 6.94
N GLU A 124 17.19 29.46 5.67
CA GLU A 124 16.32 28.34 5.29
C GLU A 124 16.83 27.01 5.89
N ASP A 125 18.14 26.76 5.86
CA ASP A 125 18.74 25.56 6.47
C ASP A 125 18.54 25.52 7.99
N GLN A 126 18.64 26.65 8.68
CA GLN A 126 18.38 26.73 10.12
C GLN A 126 16.91 26.50 10.45
N VAL A 127 16.00 27.03 9.63
CA VAL A 127 14.56 26.76 9.75
C VAL A 127 14.28 25.26 9.58
N LEU A 128 14.85 24.64 8.54
CA LEU A 128 14.69 23.22 8.29
C LEU A 128 15.22 22.36 9.45
N GLN A 129 16.43 22.64 9.92
CA GLN A 129 17.02 21.89 11.04
C GLN A 129 16.22 22.06 12.34
N ALA A 130 15.74 23.26 12.61
CA ALA A 130 14.90 23.51 13.79
C ALA A 130 13.53 22.82 13.66
N ALA A 131 12.94 22.78 12.47
CA ALA A 131 11.70 22.04 12.22
C ALA A 131 11.87 20.53 12.42
N ILE A 132 12.97 19.95 11.91
CA ILE A 132 13.31 18.53 12.13
C ILE A 132 13.49 18.26 13.63
N TYR A 133 14.20 19.10 14.35
CA TYR A 133 14.41 18.95 15.79
C TYR A 133 13.09 18.97 16.58
N GLU A 134 12.20 19.92 16.29
CA GLU A 134 10.88 19.99 16.96
C GLU A 134 9.99 18.81 16.58
N TYR A 135 10.09 18.33 15.35
CA TYR A 135 9.37 17.15 14.92
C TYR A 135 9.85 15.89 15.67
N GLU A 136 11.17 15.66 15.73
CA GLU A 136 11.77 14.57 16.51
C GLU A 136 11.33 14.59 17.97
N LYS A 137 11.34 15.77 18.60
CA LYS A 137 10.89 15.96 19.98
C LYS A 137 9.41 15.59 20.16
N THR A 138 8.58 15.91 19.16
CA THR A 138 7.15 15.56 19.20
C THR A 138 6.94 14.06 19.00
N LEU A 139 7.67 13.44 18.08
CA LEU A 139 7.68 11.98 17.93
C LEU A 139 8.09 11.28 19.22
N GLY A 140 8.98 11.88 20.00
CA GLY A 140 9.37 11.41 21.33
C GLY A 140 8.21 11.30 22.31
N PHE A 141 7.17 12.13 22.20
CA PHE A 141 5.96 11.98 23.02
C PHE A 141 5.18 10.72 22.60
N CYS A 142 4.95 10.50 21.30
CA CYS A 142 4.32 9.26 20.81
C CYS A 142 5.12 8.02 21.24
N PHE A 143 6.43 8.04 21.06
CA PHE A 143 7.31 6.93 21.40
C PHE A 143 7.23 6.55 22.88
N ARG A 144 7.28 7.53 23.80
CA ARG A 144 7.22 7.27 25.25
C ARG A 144 5.88 6.71 25.71
N ARG A 145 4.80 6.91 24.97
CA ARG A 145 3.46 6.39 25.26
C ARG A 145 3.28 4.93 24.84
N MET A 146 4.11 4.44 23.91
CA MET A 146 4.04 3.05 23.45
C MET A 146 4.29 2.07 24.61
N PRO A 147 3.69 0.86 24.57
CA PRO A 147 4.13 -0.26 25.37
C PRO A 147 5.64 -0.52 25.22
N LYS A 148 6.30 -1.04 26.24
CA LYS A 148 7.75 -1.29 26.24
C LYS A 148 8.19 -2.21 25.08
N GLU A 149 7.38 -3.20 24.78
CA GLU A 149 7.60 -4.15 23.67
C GLU A 149 7.62 -3.41 22.33
N ASN A 150 6.67 -2.49 22.11
CA ASN A 150 6.62 -1.68 20.91
C ASN A 150 7.78 -0.67 20.82
N GLN A 151 8.21 -0.09 21.96
CA GLN A 151 9.40 0.75 22.00
C GLN A 151 10.65 -0.03 21.56
N GLN A 152 10.83 -1.26 22.05
CA GLN A 152 11.93 -2.14 21.68
C GLN A 152 11.87 -2.55 20.21
N ALA A 153 10.68 -2.95 19.73
CA ALA A 153 10.46 -3.31 18.33
C ALA A 153 10.76 -2.13 17.39
N PHE A 154 10.29 -0.92 17.74
CA PHE A 154 10.53 0.30 16.96
C PHE A 154 12.03 0.63 16.88
N MET A 155 12.73 0.61 18.02
CA MET A 155 14.18 0.87 18.05
C MET A 155 15.01 -0.23 17.39
N GLY A 156 14.46 -1.43 17.22
CA GLY A 156 15.06 -2.54 16.48
C GLY A 156 14.88 -2.47 14.96
N LEU A 157 14.24 -1.42 14.44
CA LEU A 157 14.11 -1.18 13.00
C LEU A 157 15.37 -0.50 12.45
N THR A 158 15.63 -0.71 11.16
CA THR A 158 16.76 -0.09 10.46
C THR A 158 16.58 1.42 10.36
N ASN A 159 17.68 2.17 10.47
CA ASN A 159 17.71 3.61 10.25
C ASN A 159 18.82 3.95 9.24
N CYS A 160 18.44 4.29 8.00
CA CYS A 160 19.34 4.72 6.92
C CYS A 160 19.64 6.23 6.96
N HIS A 161 19.01 6.97 7.88
CA HIS A 161 19.08 8.45 7.96
C HIS A 161 19.91 8.97 9.15
N GLN A 162 20.94 8.24 9.56
CA GLN A 162 21.75 8.61 10.73
C GLN A 162 22.68 9.81 10.50
N ARG A 163 22.93 10.19 9.23
CA ARG A 163 23.93 11.21 8.86
C ARG A 163 23.37 12.43 8.14
N ASP A 164 22.06 12.49 7.95
CA ASP A 164 21.39 13.54 7.16
C ASP A 164 20.69 14.61 8.02
N GLY A 165 20.97 14.62 9.33
CA GLY A 165 20.36 15.56 10.28
C GLY A 165 19.01 15.13 10.82
N SER A 166 18.46 13.98 10.38
CA SER A 166 17.28 13.39 11.01
C SER A 166 17.61 12.93 12.42
N GLY A 167 16.68 13.13 13.35
CA GLY A 167 16.73 12.47 14.65
C GLY A 167 16.51 10.96 14.52
N THR A 168 16.75 10.21 15.59
CA THR A 168 16.65 8.75 15.57
C THR A 168 15.24 8.26 15.21
N LEU A 169 14.21 8.83 15.81
CA LEU A 169 12.82 8.40 15.58
C LEU A 169 12.36 8.77 14.17
N PHE A 170 12.65 9.98 13.73
CA PHE A 170 12.31 10.44 12.38
C PHE A 170 13.08 9.64 11.32
N GLY A 171 14.37 9.36 11.53
CA GLY A 171 15.15 8.53 10.63
C GLY A 171 14.59 7.10 10.49
N ILE A 172 14.14 6.49 11.59
CA ILE A 172 13.47 5.19 11.58
C ILE A 172 12.15 5.27 10.78
N ILE A 173 11.34 6.33 11.00
CA ILE A 173 10.08 6.53 10.27
C ILE A 173 10.34 6.67 8.77
N ARG A 174 11.33 7.47 8.36
CA ARG A 174 11.70 7.67 6.96
C ARG A 174 12.16 6.38 6.28
N THR A 175 12.83 5.50 7.03
CA THR A 175 13.33 4.22 6.51
C THR A 175 12.24 3.16 6.40
N ASN A 176 11.32 3.08 7.37
CA ASN A 176 10.42 1.93 7.54
C ASN A 176 8.93 2.29 7.37
N GLY A 177 8.61 3.56 7.25
CA GLY A 177 7.24 4.03 7.19
C GLY A 177 6.62 3.82 5.81
N TYR A 178 5.34 3.48 5.80
CA TYR A 178 4.53 3.47 4.58
C TYR A 178 3.44 4.53 4.68
N GLU A 179 3.16 5.18 3.55
CA GLU A 179 2.03 6.10 3.46
C GLU A 179 0.73 5.38 3.82
N VAL A 180 -0.11 6.05 4.59
CA VAL A 180 -1.42 5.58 5.02
C VAL A 180 -2.48 6.17 4.11
N GLU A 181 -2.81 5.43 3.06
CA GLU A 181 -3.85 5.83 2.12
C GLU A 181 -5.20 6.03 2.85
N GLY A 182 -5.82 7.18 2.64
CA GLY A 182 -7.11 7.50 3.26
C GLY A 182 -7.03 8.30 4.57
N LEU A 183 -5.84 8.42 5.18
CA LEU A 183 -5.59 9.42 6.20
C LEU A 183 -4.93 10.64 5.55
N LYS A 184 -5.74 11.64 5.20
CA LYS A 184 -5.25 12.88 4.62
C LYS A 184 -5.94 14.07 5.28
N ASP A 185 -5.15 15.03 5.74
CA ASP A 185 -5.68 16.31 6.15
C ASP A 185 -5.91 17.19 4.91
N LYS A 186 -7.18 17.33 4.52
CA LYS A 186 -7.58 18.14 3.36
C LYS A 186 -7.41 19.64 3.59
N ASN A 187 -7.27 20.07 4.84
CA ASN A 187 -7.06 21.48 5.20
C ASN A 187 -5.58 21.85 5.17
N ALA A 188 -4.69 20.85 5.17
CA ALA A 188 -3.26 21.08 5.05
C ALA A 188 -2.86 21.38 3.59
N GLN A 189 -1.89 22.27 3.43
CA GLN A 189 -1.27 22.55 2.13
C GLN A 189 -0.35 21.40 1.72
N GLU A 190 -0.34 21.03 0.45
CA GLU A 190 0.63 20.07 -0.07
C GLU A 190 2.08 20.57 0.12
N PRO A 191 3.03 19.71 0.51
CA PRO A 191 2.92 18.27 0.72
C PRO A 191 2.52 17.85 2.15
N PHE A 192 2.13 18.78 3.01
CA PHE A 192 1.72 18.53 4.39
C PHE A 192 0.33 17.84 4.42
N GLY A 193 0.02 17.16 5.50
CA GLY A 193 -1.27 16.48 5.65
C GLY A 193 -1.31 15.05 5.12
N ILE A 194 -0.18 14.52 4.61
CA ILE A 194 0.00 13.10 4.30
C ILE A 194 0.55 12.40 5.54
N TYR A 195 0.03 11.20 5.82
CA TYR A 195 0.43 10.43 6.99
C TYR A 195 1.21 9.19 6.62
N THR A 196 2.19 8.87 7.45
CA THR A 196 2.96 7.63 7.39
C THR A 196 2.77 6.84 8.68
N ALA A 197 2.97 5.53 8.60
CA ALA A 197 2.92 4.67 9.78
C ALA A 197 4.06 3.66 9.75
N VAL A 198 4.44 3.16 10.93
CA VAL A 198 5.51 2.19 11.17
C VAL A 198 4.95 1.01 11.96
N TRP A 199 5.32 -0.20 11.53
CA TRP A 199 4.87 -1.47 12.10
C TRP A 199 6.04 -2.29 12.64
N ASP A 200 5.76 -3.25 13.48
CA ASP A 200 6.77 -4.22 13.94
C ASP A 200 7.12 -5.21 12.84
N LYS A 201 6.12 -5.93 12.33
CA LYS A 201 6.33 -7.03 11.36
C LYS A 201 6.31 -6.54 9.93
N LEU A 202 5.31 -5.70 9.57
CA LEU A 202 5.14 -5.23 8.20
C LEU A 202 6.36 -4.42 7.72
N SER A 203 7.02 -3.67 8.61
CA SER A 203 8.25 -2.93 8.29
C SER A 203 9.47 -3.84 8.02
N ARG A 204 9.33 -5.18 8.14
CA ARG A 204 10.35 -6.17 7.75
C ARG A 204 10.17 -6.70 6.32
N LEU A 205 9.17 -6.20 5.57
CA LEU A 205 9.04 -6.51 4.14
C LEU A 205 10.14 -5.80 3.36
N ASN A 206 11.04 -6.56 2.76
CA ASN A 206 12.09 -6.02 1.91
C ASN A 206 11.55 -5.59 0.54
N HIS A 207 12.36 -4.80 -0.16
CA HIS A 207 12.05 -4.33 -1.50
C HIS A 207 12.24 -5.40 -2.58
N SER A 208 11.34 -5.42 -3.56
CA SER A 208 11.54 -5.98 -4.88
C SER A 208 10.87 -5.09 -5.93
N CYS A 209 11.51 -4.95 -7.12
CA CYS A 209 10.84 -4.34 -8.28
C CYS A 209 9.78 -5.27 -8.92
N SER A 210 9.69 -6.51 -8.43
CA SER A 210 8.68 -7.52 -8.78
C SER A 210 8.02 -8.04 -7.50
N PRO A 211 7.30 -7.18 -6.74
CA PRO A 211 6.76 -7.51 -5.43
C PRO A 211 5.68 -8.58 -5.52
N ASN A 212 5.65 -9.47 -4.53
CA ASN A 212 4.67 -10.55 -4.46
C ASN A 212 3.53 -10.30 -3.47
N VAL A 213 3.52 -9.14 -2.79
CA VAL A 213 2.40 -8.77 -1.92
C VAL A 213 1.79 -7.42 -2.31
N CYS A 214 0.49 -7.28 -2.03
CA CYS A 214 -0.24 -6.01 -2.01
C CYS A 214 -0.45 -5.56 -0.58
N ARG A 215 -0.39 -4.23 -0.36
CA ARG A 215 -0.71 -3.58 0.91
C ARG A 215 -2.00 -2.80 0.77
N LYS A 216 -2.87 -2.87 1.78
CA LYS A 216 -4.10 -2.07 1.82
C LYS A 216 -4.38 -1.59 3.23
N TRP A 217 -4.44 -0.27 3.41
CA TRP A 217 -4.90 0.34 4.64
C TRP A 217 -6.40 0.16 4.83
N ASN A 218 -6.80 -0.16 6.05
CA ASN A 218 -8.19 -0.25 6.47
C ASN A 218 -8.42 0.66 7.68
N THR A 219 -9.05 1.81 7.46
CA THR A 219 -9.30 2.78 8.53
C THR A 219 -10.26 2.23 9.59
N ALA A 220 -11.21 1.35 9.22
CA ALA A 220 -12.14 0.78 10.19
C ALA A 220 -11.45 -0.10 11.23
N SER A 221 -10.44 -0.88 10.86
CA SER A 221 -9.60 -1.66 11.80
C SER A 221 -8.36 -0.90 12.26
N PHE A 222 -8.07 0.26 11.66
CA PHE A 222 -6.85 1.05 11.86
C PHE A 222 -5.59 0.20 11.69
N SER A 223 -5.54 -0.53 10.57
CA SER A 223 -4.49 -1.52 10.31
C SER A 223 -4.13 -1.58 8.82
N MET A 224 -2.98 -2.19 8.52
CA MET A 224 -2.54 -2.49 7.17
C MET A 224 -2.67 -3.99 6.91
N GLN A 225 -3.42 -4.34 5.87
CA GLN A 225 -3.55 -5.71 5.38
C GLN A 225 -2.50 -5.99 4.30
N ILE A 226 -1.86 -7.14 4.43
CA ILE A 226 -0.93 -7.69 3.43
C ILE A 226 -1.56 -8.94 2.83
N ARG A 227 -1.69 -8.96 1.51
CA ARG A 227 -2.24 -10.09 0.76
C ARG A 227 -1.33 -10.48 -0.40
N ALA A 228 -1.32 -11.76 -0.74
CA ALA A 228 -0.55 -12.27 -1.88
C ALA A 228 -1.03 -11.62 -3.19
N ALA A 229 -0.12 -11.02 -3.95
CA ALA A 229 -0.38 -10.41 -5.27
C ALA A 229 -0.34 -11.43 -6.41
N ARG A 230 0.32 -12.56 -6.18
CA ARG A 230 0.41 -13.75 -7.03
C ARG A 230 0.47 -14.99 -6.16
N ASP A 231 0.48 -16.17 -6.77
CA ASP A 231 0.79 -17.38 -6.02
C ASP A 231 2.23 -17.31 -5.50
N ILE A 232 2.42 -17.74 -4.25
CA ILE A 232 3.70 -17.67 -3.51
C ILE A 232 3.99 -19.07 -2.99
N GLU A 233 5.25 -19.51 -3.19
CA GLU A 233 5.70 -20.82 -2.71
C GLU A 233 6.16 -20.74 -1.24
N GLU A 234 6.13 -21.88 -0.54
CA GLU A 234 6.71 -22.02 0.79
C GLU A 234 8.21 -21.69 0.76
N GLY A 235 8.67 -20.90 1.73
CA GLY A 235 10.06 -20.45 1.81
C GLY A 235 10.39 -19.22 0.96
N GLU A 236 9.50 -18.77 0.08
CA GLU A 236 9.70 -17.57 -0.73
C GLU A 236 9.69 -16.32 0.15
N GLU A 237 10.60 -15.37 -0.12
CA GLU A 237 10.60 -14.08 0.57
C GLU A 237 9.40 -13.23 0.13
N LEU A 238 8.68 -12.70 1.12
CA LEU A 238 7.59 -11.74 0.91
C LEU A 238 8.18 -10.35 0.71
N THR A 239 7.88 -9.73 -0.43
CA THR A 239 8.49 -8.46 -0.82
C THR A 239 7.44 -7.44 -1.26
N THR A 240 7.73 -6.18 -0.99
CA THR A 240 6.91 -5.03 -1.42
C THR A 240 7.74 -4.05 -2.26
N ALA A 241 7.11 -3.03 -2.83
CA ALA A 241 7.79 -1.99 -3.56
C ALA A 241 8.05 -0.75 -2.68
N TYR A 242 9.28 -0.21 -2.75
CA TYR A 242 9.67 1.07 -2.14
C TYR A 242 9.71 2.20 -3.17
N CYS A 243 9.62 1.88 -4.44
CA CYS A 243 9.64 2.84 -5.56
C CYS A 243 8.56 2.49 -6.59
N ALA A 244 8.36 3.35 -7.56
CA ALA A 244 7.48 3.10 -8.69
C ALA A 244 8.08 2.02 -9.60
N ILE A 245 7.58 0.78 -9.53
CA ILE A 245 8.15 -0.41 -10.15
C ILE A 245 8.17 -0.39 -11.68
N LEU A 246 7.37 0.45 -12.32
CA LEU A 246 7.33 0.57 -13.79
C LEU A 246 8.29 1.64 -14.33
N ASN A 247 8.93 2.43 -13.46
CA ASN A 247 9.97 3.34 -13.89
C ASN A 247 11.19 2.58 -14.44
N PRO A 248 12.00 3.20 -15.32
CA PRO A 248 13.29 2.63 -15.74
C PRO A 248 14.20 2.31 -14.55
N ALA A 249 15.05 1.29 -14.69
CA ALA A 249 15.94 0.82 -13.62
C ALA A 249 16.80 1.94 -13.02
N ALA A 250 17.33 2.84 -13.85
CA ALA A 250 18.10 4.00 -13.38
C ALA A 250 17.30 4.87 -12.41
N LYS A 251 16.03 5.17 -12.73
CA LYS A 251 15.15 5.95 -11.86
C LYS A 251 14.80 5.19 -10.58
N ARG A 252 14.51 3.88 -10.68
CA ARG A 252 14.26 3.04 -9.51
C ARG A 252 15.47 3.03 -8.56
N GLN A 253 16.70 2.91 -9.10
CA GLN A 253 17.92 2.98 -8.28
C GLN A 253 18.09 4.34 -7.57
N THR A 254 17.77 5.45 -8.27
CA THR A 254 17.78 6.79 -7.65
C THR A 254 16.77 6.88 -6.50
N ASP A 255 15.54 6.38 -6.69
CA ASP A 255 14.51 6.40 -5.66
C ASP A 255 14.89 5.52 -4.45
N LEU A 256 15.63 4.43 -4.68
CA LEU A 256 16.08 3.50 -3.65
C LEU A 256 17.34 3.96 -2.90
N ALA A 257 18.07 4.95 -3.41
CA ALA A 257 19.28 5.47 -2.76
C ALA A 257 19.02 5.99 -1.33
N ALA A 258 17.80 6.46 -1.04
CA ALA A 258 17.39 6.90 0.29
C ALA A 258 17.39 5.77 1.33
N TYR A 259 17.38 4.51 0.90
CA TYR A 259 17.41 3.30 1.76
C TYR A 259 18.80 2.68 1.89
N ASP A 260 19.84 3.35 1.36
CA ASP A 260 21.26 2.94 1.44
C ASP A 260 21.54 1.54 0.86
N PHE A 261 20.81 1.13 -0.20
CA PHE A 261 21.08 -0.10 -0.94
C PHE A 261 20.85 0.04 -2.44
N ARG A 262 21.48 -0.85 -3.20
CA ARG A 262 21.27 -1.02 -4.63
C ARG A 262 20.46 -2.28 -4.90
N CYS A 263 19.32 -2.15 -5.60
CA CYS A 263 18.50 -3.30 -5.93
C CYS A 263 19.18 -4.17 -7.01
N THR A 264 19.25 -5.48 -6.74
CA THR A 264 19.82 -6.51 -7.63
C THR A 264 18.78 -7.54 -8.09
N CYS A 265 17.47 -7.21 -8.01
CA CYS A 265 16.41 -8.09 -8.49
C CYS A 265 16.54 -8.32 -10.01
N ALA A 266 15.90 -9.37 -10.54
CA ALA A 266 15.97 -9.75 -11.96
C ALA A 266 15.72 -8.56 -12.90
N ALA A 267 14.70 -7.74 -12.62
CA ALA A 267 14.38 -6.55 -13.42
C ALA A 267 15.44 -5.44 -13.38
N CYS A 268 16.29 -5.40 -12.35
CA CYS A 268 17.39 -4.44 -12.24
C CYS A 268 18.70 -5.01 -12.77
N SER A 269 18.84 -6.33 -12.84
CA SER A 269 20.01 -7.02 -13.38
C SER A 269 20.07 -6.98 -14.90
N ASP A 270 18.90 -6.99 -15.56
CA ASP A 270 18.81 -6.84 -17.03
C ASP A 270 17.81 -5.73 -17.41
N PRO A 271 18.22 -4.46 -17.25
CA PRO A 271 17.35 -3.34 -17.57
C PRO A 271 17.07 -3.20 -19.08
N SER A 272 17.93 -3.73 -19.96
CA SER A 272 17.77 -3.62 -21.42
C SER A 272 16.49 -4.33 -21.90
N ILE A 273 16.11 -5.42 -21.24
CA ILE A 273 14.89 -6.18 -21.54
C ILE A 273 13.72 -5.67 -20.67
N SER A 274 13.93 -5.58 -19.34
CA SER A 274 12.88 -5.28 -18.40
C SER A 274 12.31 -3.86 -18.57
N ASP A 275 13.14 -2.85 -18.79
CA ASP A 275 12.67 -1.46 -18.92
C ASP A 275 11.78 -1.28 -20.16
N VAL A 276 12.13 -1.92 -21.29
CA VAL A 276 11.32 -1.89 -22.51
C VAL A 276 9.94 -2.49 -22.30
N LYS A 277 9.85 -3.65 -21.62
CA LYS A 277 8.57 -4.27 -21.27
C LYS A 277 7.76 -3.37 -20.34
N ARG A 278 8.37 -2.84 -19.26
CA ARG A 278 7.72 -2.05 -18.22
C ARG A 278 7.20 -0.71 -18.71
N GLU A 279 7.91 -0.04 -19.61
CA GLU A 279 7.43 1.17 -20.30
C GLU A 279 6.14 0.88 -21.06
N GLY A 280 6.06 -0.29 -21.70
CA GLY A 280 4.87 -0.73 -22.44
C GLY A 280 3.65 -0.93 -21.54
N PHE A 281 3.81 -1.35 -20.27
CA PHE A 281 2.71 -1.68 -19.37
C PHE A 281 1.86 -0.47 -18.95
N SER A 282 2.42 0.72 -18.95
CA SER A 282 1.68 1.96 -18.70
C SER A 282 0.74 2.35 -19.86
N ARG A 283 0.99 1.81 -21.04
CA ARG A 283 0.18 2.02 -22.24
C ARG A 283 -0.91 0.96 -22.25
N ARG A 284 -2.18 1.38 -22.19
CA ARG A 284 -3.31 0.42 -22.28
C ARG A 284 -3.27 -0.29 -23.63
N PRO A 285 -3.41 -1.63 -23.68
CA PRO A 285 -3.53 -2.33 -24.94
C PRO A 285 -4.73 -1.80 -25.70
N VAL A 286 -4.52 -1.35 -26.94
CA VAL A 286 -5.61 -0.91 -27.80
C VAL A 286 -6.33 -2.16 -28.29
N LEU A 287 -7.42 -2.52 -27.63
CA LEU A 287 -8.33 -3.55 -28.11
C LEU A 287 -9.20 -2.92 -29.19
N VAL A 288 -8.80 -3.11 -30.45
CA VAL A 288 -9.62 -2.70 -31.59
C VAL A 288 -10.85 -3.59 -31.63
N SER A 289 -12.04 -2.98 -31.45
CA SER A 289 -13.30 -3.73 -31.51
C SER A 289 -13.37 -4.56 -32.79
N PRO A 290 -13.75 -5.86 -32.72
CA PRO A 290 -13.93 -6.70 -33.92
C PRO A 290 -14.98 -6.12 -34.91
N LEU A 291 -15.77 -5.12 -34.50
CA LEU A 291 -16.70 -4.40 -35.35
C LEU A 291 -16.02 -3.48 -36.36
N VAL A 292 -14.81 -2.99 -36.07
CA VAL A 292 -14.02 -2.14 -36.98
C VAL A 292 -13.29 -2.98 -38.03
N SER A 293 -13.11 -4.26 -37.77
CA SER A 293 -12.43 -5.20 -38.63
C SER A 293 -13.39 -6.31 -39.04
N LYS A 294 -14.13 -6.13 -40.14
CA LYS A 294 -14.97 -7.19 -40.76
C LYS A 294 -14.17 -8.48 -41.05
N ALA A 295 -12.84 -8.45 -41.03
CA ALA A 295 -11.95 -9.55 -41.33
C ALA A 295 -11.47 -10.38 -40.14
N LYS A 296 -11.65 -9.94 -38.85
CA LYS A 296 -11.02 -10.55 -37.66
C LYS A 296 -11.98 -11.06 -36.61
N ALA A 297 -13.08 -11.69 -36.99
CA ALA A 297 -14.04 -12.31 -36.05
C ALA A 297 -13.48 -13.52 -35.25
N LYS A 298 -12.21 -13.85 -35.38
CA LYS A 298 -11.60 -15.08 -34.85
C LYS A 298 -10.65 -14.93 -33.66
N GLY A 299 -10.67 -13.83 -32.92
CA GLY A 299 -9.95 -13.77 -31.63
C GLY A 299 -8.60 -13.08 -31.65
N ASP A 300 -7.96 -12.82 -32.78
CA ASP A 300 -6.64 -12.15 -32.90
C ASP A 300 -6.58 -10.77 -32.27
N TRP A 301 -7.71 -10.14 -32.05
CA TRP A 301 -7.81 -8.83 -31.42
C TRP A 301 -7.56 -8.84 -29.92
N LEU A 302 -7.58 -10.01 -29.25
CA LEU A 302 -7.21 -10.17 -27.86
C LEU A 302 -5.70 -10.38 -27.66
N ASP A 303 -4.99 -10.81 -28.70
CA ASP A 303 -3.58 -11.19 -28.62
C ASP A 303 -2.69 -10.10 -28.02
N PRO A 304 -2.83 -8.78 -28.34
CA PRO A 304 -2.01 -7.76 -27.70
C PRO A 304 -2.21 -7.67 -26.19
N ALA A 305 -3.44 -7.84 -25.69
CA ALA A 305 -3.73 -7.82 -24.28
C ALA A 305 -3.30 -9.12 -23.59
N LEU A 306 -3.43 -10.26 -24.26
CA LEU A 306 -2.96 -11.55 -23.75
C LEU A 306 -1.43 -11.57 -23.62
N LYS A 307 -0.73 -11.06 -24.65
CA LYS A 307 0.72 -10.91 -24.61
C LYS A 307 1.14 -9.96 -23.48
N MET A 308 0.51 -8.79 -23.37
CA MET A 308 0.81 -7.84 -22.28
C MET A 308 0.59 -8.47 -20.92
N LEU A 309 -0.49 -9.24 -20.72
CA LEU A 309 -0.76 -9.93 -19.45
C LEU A 309 0.34 -10.94 -19.13
N ALA A 310 0.76 -11.74 -20.11
CA ALA A 310 1.84 -12.71 -19.96
C ALA A 310 3.18 -12.03 -19.65
N ASP A 311 3.51 -10.95 -20.36
CA ASP A 311 4.73 -10.17 -20.10
C ASP A 311 4.70 -9.54 -18.68
N MET A 312 3.54 -9.09 -18.19
CA MET A 312 3.38 -8.58 -16.83
C MET A 312 3.53 -9.69 -15.76
N GLU A 313 3.03 -10.90 -16.04
CA GLU A 313 3.18 -12.06 -15.15
C GLU A 313 4.64 -12.52 -15.10
N GLU A 314 5.34 -12.54 -16.23
CA GLU A 314 6.78 -12.85 -16.31
C GLU A 314 7.64 -11.81 -15.57
N GLU A 315 7.34 -10.52 -15.72
CA GLU A 315 8.02 -9.43 -15.01
C GLU A 315 7.67 -9.35 -13.52
N GLY A 316 6.70 -10.13 -13.03
CA GLY A 316 6.30 -10.14 -11.63
C GLY A 316 5.64 -8.83 -11.16
N VAL A 317 4.89 -8.15 -12.05
CA VAL A 317 4.26 -6.84 -11.72
C VAL A 317 2.76 -6.95 -11.43
N GLN A 318 2.30 -8.10 -10.94
CA GLN A 318 0.88 -8.34 -10.62
C GLN A 318 0.34 -7.38 -9.54
N ALA A 319 1.20 -6.91 -8.64
CA ALA A 319 0.82 -5.91 -7.64
C ALA A 319 0.46 -4.53 -8.24
N SER A 320 0.77 -4.28 -9.53
CA SER A 320 0.50 -3.00 -10.19
C SER A 320 -0.99 -2.80 -10.51
N LEU A 321 -1.42 -1.52 -10.55
CA LEU A 321 -2.76 -1.15 -11.03
C LEU A 321 -2.98 -1.53 -12.50
N TYR A 322 -1.93 -1.49 -13.30
CA TYR A 322 -2.01 -1.78 -14.72
C TYR A 322 -2.30 -3.26 -15.01
N TYR A 323 -1.78 -4.18 -14.20
CA TYR A 323 -2.11 -5.60 -14.30
C TYR A 323 -3.62 -5.83 -14.09
N LYS A 324 -4.19 -5.26 -13.03
CA LYS A 324 -5.64 -5.34 -12.78
C LYS A 324 -6.44 -4.70 -13.91
N ALA A 325 -6.01 -3.55 -14.42
CA ALA A 325 -6.68 -2.86 -15.53
C ALA A 325 -6.68 -3.71 -16.81
N THR A 326 -5.55 -4.38 -17.13
CA THR A 326 -5.43 -5.29 -18.27
C THR A 326 -6.35 -6.50 -18.13
N LEU A 327 -6.41 -7.11 -16.92
CA LEU A 327 -7.35 -8.19 -16.65
C LEU A 327 -8.81 -7.74 -16.82
N TYR A 328 -9.17 -6.56 -16.31
CA TYR A 328 -10.52 -6.03 -16.48
C TYR A 328 -10.89 -5.83 -17.96
N GLN A 329 -9.97 -5.31 -18.77
CA GLN A 329 -10.18 -5.15 -20.22
C GLN A 329 -10.40 -6.51 -20.91
N LEU A 330 -9.60 -7.53 -20.57
CA LEU A 330 -9.75 -8.89 -21.10
C LEU A 330 -11.10 -9.49 -20.72
N VAL A 331 -11.52 -9.35 -19.45
CA VAL A 331 -12.82 -9.82 -18.97
C VAL A 331 -13.95 -9.15 -19.76
N MET A 332 -13.92 -7.84 -19.90
CA MET A 332 -14.96 -7.10 -20.65
C MET A 332 -14.98 -7.47 -22.11
N ALA A 333 -13.83 -7.66 -22.72
CA ALA A 333 -13.72 -8.11 -24.10
C ALA A 333 -14.38 -9.48 -24.29
N CYS A 334 -14.09 -10.44 -23.41
CA CYS A 334 -14.71 -11.77 -23.44
C CYS A 334 -16.23 -11.68 -23.18
N VAL A 335 -16.69 -10.79 -22.27
CA VAL A 335 -18.13 -10.52 -22.04
C VAL A 335 -18.81 -10.03 -23.34
N TYR A 336 -18.21 -9.09 -24.05
CA TYR A 336 -18.75 -8.55 -25.31
C TYR A 336 -18.87 -9.62 -26.41
N MET A 337 -17.96 -10.61 -26.38
CA MET A 337 -17.97 -11.74 -27.33
C MET A 337 -18.84 -12.91 -26.87
N ALA A 338 -19.44 -12.86 -25.69
CA ALA A 338 -20.12 -14.00 -25.05
C ALA A 338 -19.24 -15.24 -24.86
N ASP A 339 -17.93 -15.03 -24.69
CA ASP A 339 -16.98 -16.10 -24.39
C ASP A 339 -17.03 -16.41 -22.89
N LYS A 340 -17.85 -17.36 -22.51
CA LYS A 340 -18.10 -17.74 -21.12
C LYS A 340 -16.86 -18.27 -20.43
N ASP A 341 -16.10 -19.14 -21.08
CA ASP A 341 -15.00 -19.85 -20.44
C ASP A 341 -13.83 -18.92 -20.14
N ARG A 342 -13.45 -18.09 -21.11
CA ARG A 342 -12.42 -17.06 -20.91
C ARG A 342 -12.89 -15.98 -19.93
N THR A 343 -14.16 -15.57 -19.97
CA THR A 343 -14.70 -14.61 -18.99
C THR A 343 -14.58 -15.14 -17.57
N LEU A 344 -14.93 -16.41 -17.33
CA LEU A 344 -14.82 -17.03 -16.02
C LEU A 344 -13.36 -17.20 -15.59
N MET A 345 -12.48 -17.58 -16.51
CA MET A 345 -11.05 -17.76 -16.24
C MET A 345 -10.39 -16.43 -15.81
N TYR A 346 -10.50 -15.41 -16.63
CA TYR A 346 -9.93 -14.08 -16.29
C TYR A 346 -10.70 -13.38 -15.18
N GLY A 347 -12.00 -13.61 -15.05
CA GLY A 347 -12.83 -13.12 -13.96
C GLY A 347 -12.37 -13.63 -12.59
N ARG A 348 -11.94 -14.89 -12.48
CA ARG A 348 -11.34 -15.44 -11.24
C ARG A 348 -9.99 -14.78 -10.93
N LYS A 349 -9.11 -14.61 -11.93
CA LYS A 349 -7.84 -13.88 -11.75
C LYS A 349 -8.10 -12.42 -11.30
N LEU A 350 -9.05 -11.75 -11.94
CA LEU A 350 -9.44 -10.38 -11.58
C LEU A 350 -10.01 -10.28 -10.17
N ALA A 351 -10.86 -11.24 -9.76
CA ALA A 351 -11.40 -11.31 -8.41
C ALA A 351 -10.31 -11.54 -7.36
N ALA A 352 -9.34 -12.40 -7.65
CA ALA A 352 -8.22 -12.70 -6.76
C ALA A 352 -7.34 -11.46 -6.54
N ILE A 353 -6.93 -10.77 -7.62
CA ILE A 353 -6.09 -9.57 -7.50
C ILE A 353 -6.88 -8.38 -6.90
N SER A 354 -8.18 -8.25 -7.16
CA SER A 354 -9.01 -7.24 -6.51
C SER A 354 -9.06 -7.48 -4.99
N ARG A 355 -9.22 -8.73 -4.56
CA ARG A 355 -9.14 -9.11 -3.14
C ARG A 355 -7.77 -8.78 -2.55
N ALA A 356 -6.68 -9.09 -3.27
CA ALA A 356 -5.32 -8.75 -2.84
C ALA A 356 -5.15 -7.25 -2.59
N ARG A 357 -5.85 -6.42 -3.34
CA ARG A 357 -5.84 -4.96 -3.22
C ARG A 357 -6.87 -4.41 -2.23
N GLY A 358 -7.60 -5.28 -1.52
CA GLY A 358 -8.65 -4.88 -0.58
C GLY A 358 -9.86 -4.22 -1.26
N GLU A 359 -10.11 -4.54 -2.52
CA GLU A 359 -11.24 -4.01 -3.29
C GLU A 359 -12.36 -5.04 -3.35
N SER A 360 -13.60 -4.61 -3.13
CA SER A 360 -14.78 -5.47 -3.37
C SER A 360 -14.99 -5.66 -4.87
N MET A 361 -15.25 -6.86 -5.29
CA MET A 361 -15.63 -7.16 -6.66
C MET A 361 -16.95 -7.93 -6.68
N ASP A 362 -17.87 -7.50 -7.55
CA ASP A 362 -19.10 -8.25 -7.77
C ASP A 362 -18.76 -9.66 -8.32
N ALA A 363 -19.41 -10.67 -7.75
CA ALA A 363 -19.29 -12.05 -8.19
C ALA A 363 -19.84 -12.30 -9.62
N THR A 364 -20.22 -11.25 -10.36
CA THR A 364 -20.74 -11.34 -11.72
C THR A 364 -19.77 -12.03 -12.67
N PHE A 365 -18.48 -11.67 -12.62
CA PHE A 365 -17.47 -12.25 -13.53
C PHE A 365 -16.97 -13.65 -13.10
N THR A 366 -17.43 -14.15 -11.96
CA THR A 366 -17.08 -15.49 -11.47
C THR A 366 -18.24 -16.47 -11.49
N SER A 367 -19.45 -16.02 -11.92
CA SER A 367 -20.68 -16.82 -11.96
C SER A 367 -21.30 -16.86 -13.35
N GLY A 368 -21.29 -18.04 -13.99
CA GLY A 368 -21.88 -18.23 -15.32
C GLY A 368 -23.35 -17.86 -15.44
N LYS A 369 -24.13 -17.96 -14.34
CA LYS A 369 -25.54 -17.54 -14.32
C LYS A 369 -25.67 -16.00 -14.33
N LYS A 370 -24.78 -15.28 -13.61
CA LYS A 370 -24.80 -13.83 -13.54
C LYS A 370 -24.30 -13.20 -14.84
N LEU A 371 -23.29 -13.79 -15.50
CA LEU A 371 -22.74 -13.29 -16.76
C LEU A 371 -23.79 -13.09 -17.83
N LYS A 372 -24.67 -14.10 -18.03
CA LYS A 372 -25.71 -14.06 -19.05
C LYS A 372 -26.76 -12.98 -18.84
N ARG A 373 -26.86 -12.42 -17.62
CA ARG A 373 -27.78 -11.31 -17.27
C ARG A 373 -27.19 -9.93 -17.52
N LEU A 374 -25.87 -9.85 -17.84
CA LEU A 374 -25.25 -8.57 -18.14
C LEU A 374 -25.80 -7.99 -19.45
N PRO A 375 -26.19 -6.70 -19.49
CA PRO A 375 -26.60 -6.04 -20.73
C PRO A 375 -25.52 -6.12 -21.82
N GLN A 376 -24.25 -6.12 -21.42
CA GLN A 376 -23.08 -6.18 -22.30
C GLN A 376 -22.80 -7.58 -22.84
N TRP A 377 -23.40 -8.65 -22.28
CA TRP A 377 -23.15 -10.02 -22.70
C TRP A 377 -23.46 -10.22 -24.17
N GLY A 378 -22.43 -10.53 -24.96
CA GLY A 378 -22.52 -10.76 -26.39
C GLY A 378 -22.85 -9.51 -27.22
N LEU A 379 -22.59 -8.31 -26.71
CA LEU A 379 -22.87 -7.05 -27.39
C LEU A 379 -22.27 -7.03 -28.81
N TYR A 380 -20.99 -7.40 -28.97
CA TYR A 380 -20.33 -7.41 -30.27
C TYR A 380 -20.90 -8.48 -31.22
N ARG A 381 -21.28 -9.63 -30.69
CA ARG A 381 -21.92 -10.67 -31.51
C ARG A 381 -23.28 -10.19 -32.05
N ARG A 382 -24.11 -9.55 -31.20
CA ARG A 382 -25.39 -8.98 -31.62
C ARG A 382 -25.22 -7.91 -32.70
N GLN A 383 -24.26 -7.01 -32.52
CA GLN A 383 -23.97 -5.94 -33.49
C GLN A 383 -23.45 -6.48 -34.81
N ALA A 384 -22.76 -7.63 -34.79
CA ALA A 384 -22.28 -8.33 -35.98
C ALA A 384 -23.33 -9.26 -36.60
N GLY A 385 -24.57 -9.31 -36.10
CA GLY A 385 -25.62 -10.22 -36.59
C GLY A 385 -25.39 -11.70 -36.21
N LEU A 386 -24.46 -11.99 -35.29
CA LEU A 386 -24.12 -13.34 -34.88
C LEU A 386 -25.02 -13.80 -33.70
N GLN A 387 -25.35 -15.10 -33.66
CA GLN A 387 -26.13 -15.67 -32.56
C GLN A 387 -25.35 -15.55 -31.23
N VAL A 388 -26.08 -15.16 -30.16
CA VAL A 388 -25.58 -15.17 -28.78
C VAL A 388 -26.32 -16.32 -28.08
N TYR A 389 -25.62 -17.39 -27.75
CA TYR A 389 -26.17 -18.48 -26.95
C TYR A 389 -26.46 -17.97 -25.51
N ARG A 390 -27.72 -18.02 -25.14
CA ARG A 390 -28.21 -17.67 -23.79
C ARG A 390 -28.01 -18.78 -22.78
#